data_957df0b4eed971d4a5350134a337c90c
#
_entry.id   957df0b4eed971d4a5350134a337c90c
#
_cell.length_a   1.000
_cell.length_b   1.000
_cell.length_c   1.000
_cell.angle_alpha   90.00
_cell.angle_beta   90.00
_cell.angle_gamma   90.00
#
_symmetry.space_group_name_H-M   'P 1'
#
loop_
_entity.id
_entity.type
_entity.pdbx_description
1 polymer ?
#
loop_
_entity_poly.entity_id
_entity_poly.type
_entity_poly.pdbx_seq_one_letter_code
_entity_poly.pdbx_strand_id
1 'polypeptide(L)'
;VNTLRLQRHMQFVIVRDHTGMVQVVHKRDNGPLEAQLEALTPESAVKISGRVVDAAQVKLGGLEIVPEAVEVLNPAATPLPIDEHTGLEQRMDWRFLDVRRRPATQLLFAVQTTLEQGMREYAYAQCATEMHTPKLMGTASESGAEVFEVGYFGRSAYLAQSPQFYKQMAIAAGIDKVFEIGPVFRAEPSFTSRHATEFTGVDVELAWIDGVEDVMAFEEQMLAHAIAKVADAHGEAIAEHFGVEVTVPTTPFPRIAMADAQEILRKGGWDPAGDKEDLDPEGERSISAHIKEATGHEFVFITHYPVGIRPFYHMRAADDPSVTLSFDLLWKGLEITTGAQREHRSDVLLKQAAEKGMSPEPMQDYLSAFRYGCPPHGGLGMGLGRVLMVMLGLDSIRQASFLFRGPNRLTP
;
A
#
# COMPACT_ATOMS: atom_id res chain seq x y z
N VAL A 1 30.63 -1.25 -1.93
CA VAL A 1 31.22 -2.60 -1.74
C VAL A 1 30.15 -3.53 -1.19
N ASN A 2 29.82 -4.60 -1.94
CA ASN A 2 28.87 -5.61 -1.48
C ASN A 2 29.55 -6.72 -0.68
N THR A 3 30.61 -7.33 -1.26
CA THR A 3 31.30 -8.45 -0.67
C THR A 3 32.78 -8.34 -0.90
N LEU A 4 33.57 -8.74 0.10
CA LEU A 4 35.02 -8.87 0.05
C LEU A 4 35.42 -10.33 0.28
N ARG A 5 36.27 -10.85 -0.60
CA ARG A 5 36.92 -12.15 -0.43
C ARG A 5 38.43 -12.00 -0.64
N LEU A 6 39.17 -12.04 0.46
CA LEU A 6 40.62 -11.89 0.49
C LEU A 6 41.26 -13.27 0.58
N GLN A 7 41.81 -13.77 -0.52
CA GLN A 7 42.51 -15.05 -0.60
C GLN A 7 44.06 -14.86 -0.58
N ARG A 8 44.78 -15.96 -0.47
CA ARG A 8 46.26 -15.94 -0.37
C ARG A 8 46.91 -15.23 -1.56
N HIS A 9 46.38 -15.40 -2.78
CA HIS A 9 47.00 -14.89 -4.02
C HIS A 9 46.10 -13.92 -4.79
N MET A 10 44.85 -13.82 -4.39
CA MET A 10 43.83 -13.03 -5.11
C MET A 10 42.95 -12.25 -4.13
N GLN A 11 42.48 -11.07 -4.56
CA GLN A 11 41.48 -10.30 -3.88
C GLN A 11 40.27 -10.16 -4.80
N PHE A 12 39.07 -10.42 -4.28
CA PHE A 12 37.81 -10.26 -5.00
C PHE A 12 36.95 -9.27 -4.26
N VAL A 13 36.49 -8.26 -4.97
CA VAL A 13 35.55 -7.27 -4.46
C VAL A 13 34.33 -7.27 -5.36
N ILE A 14 33.15 -7.52 -4.81
CA ILE A 14 31.91 -7.30 -5.53
C ILE A 14 31.44 -5.90 -5.23
N VAL A 15 31.28 -5.09 -6.26
CA VAL A 15 30.67 -3.76 -6.16
C VAL A 15 29.30 -3.79 -6.81
N ARG A 16 28.41 -2.96 -6.32
CA ARG A 16 27.05 -2.80 -6.87
C ARG A 16 26.69 -1.34 -7.03
N ASP A 17 25.86 -1.06 -8.00
CA ASP A 17 25.13 0.19 -8.17
C ASP A 17 23.69 -0.09 -8.63
N HIS A 18 22.98 0.92 -9.13
CA HIS A 18 21.61 0.78 -9.63
C HIS A 18 21.49 -0.06 -10.92
N THR A 19 22.59 -0.31 -11.63
CA THR A 19 22.60 -1.11 -12.85
C THR A 19 22.87 -2.59 -12.60
N GLY A 20 23.43 -2.95 -11.44
CA GLY A 20 23.71 -4.33 -11.08
C GLY A 20 24.98 -4.51 -10.25
N MET A 21 25.55 -5.69 -10.35
CA MET A 21 26.76 -6.10 -9.64
C MET A 21 27.87 -6.52 -10.59
N VAL A 22 29.11 -6.21 -10.23
CA VAL A 22 30.29 -6.65 -10.98
C VAL A 22 31.39 -7.12 -10.03
N GLN A 23 32.13 -8.13 -10.43
CA GLN A 23 33.31 -8.61 -9.73
C GLN A 23 34.55 -7.81 -10.13
N VAL A 24 35.28 -7.32 -9.15
CA VAL A 24 36.60 -6.73 -9.29
C VAL A 24 37.60 -7.77 -8.81
N VAL A 25 38.62 -8.07 -9.64
CA VAL A 25 39.65 -9.06 -9.33
C VAL A 25 41.05 -8.46 -9.36
N HIS A 26 41.80 -8.65 -8.30
CA HIS A 26 43.20 -8.20 -8.21
C HIS A 26 44.12 -9.36 -7.79
N LYS A 27 45.18 -9.54 -8.54
CA LYS A 27 46.24 -10.49 -8.14
C LYS A 27 47.18 -9.78 -7.17
N ARG A 28 47.40 -10.39 -6.00
CA ARG A 28 48.27 -9.81 -4.97
C ARG A 28 49.68 -9.62 -5.50
N ASP A 29 50.23 -8.44 -5.27
CA ASP A 29 51.54 -8.01 -5.77
C ASP A 29 52.35 -7.25 -4.69
N ASN A 30 51.81 -7.13 -3.47
CA ASN A 30 52.36 -6.34 -2.35
C ASN A 30 52.45 -4.82 -2.68
N GLY A 31 51.68 -4.40 -3.67
CA GLY A 31 51.61 -2.99 -4.09
C GLY A 31 50.57 -2.16 -3.30
N PRO A 32 50.54 -0.84 -3.56
CA PRO A 32 49.61 0.08 -2.87
C PRO A 32 48.15 -0.23 -3.16
N LEU A 33 47.82 -0.75 -4.35
CA LEU A 33 46.45 -1.13 -4.73
C LEU A 33 45.95 -2.31 -3.89
N GLU A 34 46.80 -3.29 -3.64
CA GLU A 34 46.50 -4.43 -2.75
C GLU A 34 46.10 -3.94 -1.35
N ALA A 35 46.90 -3.06 -0.76
CA ALA A 35 46.63 -2.50 0.56
C ALA A 35 45.31 -1.67 0.59
N GLN A 36 45.00 -0.92 -0.47
CA GLN A 36 43.75 -0.18 -0.58
C GLN A 36 42.53 -1.11 -0.66
N LEU A 37 42.60 -2.19 -1.44
CA LEU A 37 41.53 -3.18 -1.55
C LEU A 37 41.36 -3.96 -0.24
N GLU A 38 42.43 -4.26 0.48
CA GLU A 38 42.38 -4.95 1.76
C GLU A 38 41.76 -4.12 2.88
N ALA A 39 41.90 -2.79 2.82
CA ALA A 39 41.32 -1.85 3.77
C ALA A 39 39.82 -1.58 3.55
N LEU A 40 39.22 -2.08 2.47
CA LEU A 40 37.80 -1.88 2.19
C LEU A 40 36.94 -2.63 3.21
N THR A 41 35.81 -2.05 3.56
CA THR A 41 34.77 -2.70 4.37
C THR A 41 33.48 -2.88 3.56
N PRO A 42 32.67 -3.90 3.83
CA PRO A 42 31.36 -4.04 3.24
C PRO A 42 30.52 -2.76 3.44
N GLU A 43 29.75 -2.41 2.44
CA GLU A 43 28.91 -1.19 2.36
C GLU A 43 29.70 0.14 2.19
N SER A 44 31.04 0.14 2.13
CA SER A 44 31.81 1.33 1.74
C SER A 44 31.45 1.80 0.33
N ALA A 45 31.26 3.10 0.15
CA ALA A 45 31.11 3.71 -1.15
C ALA A 45 32.51 3.91 -1.79
N VAL A 46 32.67 3.38 -2.99
CA VAL A 46 33.96 3.38 -3.69
C VAL A 46 33.80 3.76 -5.16
N LYS A 47 34.83 4.33 -5.73
CA LYS A 47 35.01 4.47 -7.17
C LYS A 47 36.19 3.61 -7.59
N ILE A 48 35.94 2.70 -8.52
CA ILE A 48 36.96 1.78 -9.06
C ILE A 48 37.11 2.06 -10.53
N SER A 49 38.35 2.34 -10.95
CA SER A 49 38.73 2.50 -12.35
C SER A 49 39.60 1.33 -12.76
N GLY A 50 39.39 0.78 -13.94
CA GLY A 50 40.13 -0.36 -14.40
C GLY A 50 39.66 -0.87 -15.76
N ARG A 51 40.22 -1.98 -16.21
CA ARG A 51 39.87 -2.63 -17.48
C ARG A 51 38.81 -3.70 -17.26
N VAL A 52 37.78 -3.69 -18.11
CA VAL A 52 36.81 -4.77 -18.17
C VAL A 52 37.42 -5.91 -19.00
N VAL A 53 37.33 -7.13 -18.48
CA VAL A 53 37.83 -8.34 -19.14
C VAL A 53 36.74 -9.41 -19.15
N ASP A 54 36.69 -10.20 -20.20
CA ASP A 54 35.81 -11.36 -20.31
C ASP A 54 36.22 -12.42 -19.28
N ALA A 55 35.25 -12.96 -18.55
CA ALA A 55 35.43 -13.94 -17.50
C ALA A 55 34.20 -14.86 -17.45
N ALA A 56 34.04 -15.72 -18.44
CA ALA A 56 32.87 -16.60 -18.62
C ALA A 56 32.52 -17.46 -17.40
N GLN A 57 33.51 -17.72 -16.50
CA GLN A 57 33.32 -18.43 -15.24
C GLN A 57 32.62 -17.57 -14.15
N VAL A 58 32.53 -16.23 -14.34
CA VAL A 58 31.92 -15.30 -13.39
C VAL A 58 30.43 -15.22 -13.62
N LYS A 59 29.63 -15.66 -12.64
CA LYS A 59 28.17 -15.66 -12.74
C LYS A 59 27.55 -14.25 -12.80
N LEU A 60 28.32 -13.21 -12.47
CA LEU A 60 27.90 -11.81 -12.51
C LEU A 60 28.16 -11.20 -13.90
N GLY A 61 27.40 -11.63 -14.91
CA GLY A 61 27.47 -11.11 -16.25
C GLY A 61 28.63 -11.59 -17.13
N GLY A 62 29.42 -12.58 -16.68
CA GLY A 62 30.51 -13.16 -17.47
C GLY A 62 31.71 -12.23 -17.70
N LEU A 63 31.89 -11.22 -16.85
CA LEU A 63 32.98 -10.25 -16.93
C LEU A 63 33.54 -9.87 -15.58
N GLU A 64 34.76 -9.33 -15.57
CA GLU A 64 35.45 -8.82 -14.38
C GLU A 64 36.08 -7.46 -14.65
N ILE A 65 36.30 -6.68 -13.59
CA ILE A 65 37.13 -5.48 -13.62
C ILE A 65 38.50 -5.80 -13.03
N VAL A 66 39.56 -5.61 -13.83
CA VAL A 66 40.93 -5.58 -13.31
C VAL A 66 41.22 -4.14 -12.90
N PRO A 67 41.31 -3.85 -11.59
CA PRO A 67 41.39 -2.48 -11.09
C PRO A 67 42.77 -1.86 -11.40
N GLU A 68 42.79 -0.59 -11.75
CA GLU A 68 43.96 0.24 -11.91
C GLU A 68 44.03 1.33 -10.83
N ALA A 69 42.86 1.73 -10.30
CA ALA A 69 42.74 2.66 -9.18
C ALA A 69 41.48 2.40 -8.35
N VAL A 70 41.58 2.61 -7.05
CA VAL A 70 40.49 2.54 -6.07
C VAL A 70 40.48 3.83 -5.25
N GLU A 71 39.34 4.49 -5.22
CA GLU A 71 39.09 5.66 -4.39
C GLU A 71 37.97 5.33 -3.41
N VAL A 72 38.24 5.44 -2.11
CA VAL A 72 37.20 5.30 -1.07
C VAL A 72 36.51 6.65 -0.91
N LEU A 73 35.27 6.72 -1.39
CA LEU A 73 34.46 7.94 -1.31
C LEU A 73 33.87 8.12 0.10
N ASN A 74 33.43 7.02 0.71
CA ASN A 74 32.94 7.01 2.09
C ASN A 74 33.11 5.64 2.71
N PRO A 75 33.96 5.46 3.73
CA PRO A 75 34.14 4.19 4.40
C PRO A 75 32.95 3.84 5.28
N ALA A 76 32.52 2.60 5.26
CA ALA A 76 31.48 2.11 6.16
C ALA A 76 32.07 1.66 7.50
N ALA A 77 31.39 2.00 8.59
CA ALA A 77 31.70 1.48 9.91
C ALA A 77 31.43 -0.04 9.96
N THR A 78 32.25 -0.75 10.74
CA THR A 78 32.14 -2.20 10.90
C THR A 78 32.30 -2.57 12.39
N PRO A 79 31.58 -3.59 12.92
CA PRO A 79 30.60 -4.42 12.22
C PRO A 79 29.32 -3.66 11.87
N LEU A 80 28.59 -4.13 10.84
CA LEU A 80 27.27 -3.59 10.51
C LEU A 80 26.27 -3.95 11.63
N PRO A 81 25.28 -3.07 11.92
CA PRO A 81 24.31 -3.29 13.00
C PRO A 81 23.25 -4.37 12.69
N ILE A 82 23.14 -4.77 11.43
CA ILE A 82 22.22 -5.82 10.96
C ILE A 82 22.92 -6.80 10.03
N ASP A 83 22.43 -8.04 10.04
CA ASP A 83 22.88 -9.14 9.17
C ASP A 83 21.68 -9.87 8.55
N GLU A 84 21.91 -11.04 7.95
CA GLU A 84 20.87 -11.85 7.31
C GLU A 84 19.89 -12.49 8.31
N HIS A 85 20.28 -12.67 9.56
CA HIS A 85 19.48 -13.27 10.63
C HIS A 85 18.76 -12.26 11.52
N THR A 86 19.01 -10.98 11.30
CA THR A 86 18.42 -9.89 12.09
C THR A 86 16.90 -9.84 11.94
N GLY A 87 16.18 -9.83 13.06
CA GLY A 87 14.71 -9.79 13.11
C GLY A 87 14.13 -8.47 12.59
N LEU A 88 12.82 -8.48 12.27
CA LEU A 88 12.14 -7.36 11.62
C LEU A 88 12.25 -6.04 12.39
N GLU A 89 12.07 -6.05 13.71
CA GLU A 89 12.08 -4.81 14.52
C GLU A 89 13.43 -4.08 14.41
N GLN A 90 14.52 -4.80 14.59
CA GLN A 90 15.87 -4.22 14.47
C GLN A 90 16.17 -3.82 13.02
N ARG A 91 15.66 -4.56 12.03
CA ARG A 91 15.76 -4.17 10.61
C ARG A 91 15.01 -2.86 10.32
N MET A 92 13.89 -2.60 11.00
CA MET A 92 13.18 -1.33 10.90
C MET A 92 13.99 -0.17 11.49
N ASP A 93 14.78 -0.38 12.54
CA ASP A 93 15.67 0.64 13.10
C ASP A 93 16.82 1.02 12.14
N TRP A 94 17.21 0.05 11.30
CA TRP A 94 18.27 0.23 10.30
C TRP A 94 17.75 0.07 8.88
N ARG A 95 16.52 0.57 8.64
CA ARG A 95 15.79 0.30 7.40
C ARG A 95 16.55 0.66 6.12
N PHE A 96 17.34 1.74 6.13
CA PHE A 96 18.19 2.13 4.99
C PHE A 96 19.24 1.06 4.66
N LEU A 97 19.82 0.38 5.66
CA LEU A 97 20.71 -0.76 5.45
C LEU A 97 19.95 -2.01 5.01
N ASP A 98 18.79 -2.25 5.60
CA ASP A 98 17.92 -3.37 5.23
C ASP A 98 17.53 -3.30 3.74
N VAL A 99 17.06 -2.14 3.28
CA VAL A 99 16.75 -1.90 1.86
C VAL A 99 18.00 -2.08 0.99
N ARG A 100 19.14 -1.52 1.40
CA ARG A 100 20.39 -1.60 0.64
C ARG A 100 20.91 -3.03 0.48
N ARG A 101 20.75 -3.87 1.49
CA ARG A 101 21.36 -5.20 1.56
C ARG A 101 20.45 -6.32 1.11
N ARG A 102 19.14 -6.11 1.03
CA ARG A 102 18.16 -7.15 0.67
C ARG A 102 17.51 -6.82 -0.67
N PRO A 103 17.84 -7.57 -1.75
CA PRO A 103 17.20 -7.36 -3.06
C PRO A 103 15.68 -7.43 -3.01
N ALA A 104 15.10 -8.34 -2.23
CA ALA A 104 13.66 -8.42 -2.02
C ALA A 104 13.06 -7.10 -1.50
N THR A 105 13.76 -6.42 -0.56
CA THR A 105 13.28 -5.15 -0.01
C THR A 105 13.36 -4.01 -1.02
N GLN A 106 14.38 -4.00 -1.89
CA GLN A 106 14.47 -3.04 -3.01
C GLN A 106 13.38 -3.30 -4.04
N LEU A 107 13.18 -4.57 -4.41
CA LEU A 107 12.14 -5.00 -5.35
C LEU A 107 10.75 -4.58 -4.89
N LEU A 108 10.46 -4.66 -3.59
CA LEU A 108 9.16 -4.22 -3.04
C LEU A 108 8.83 -2.79 -3.45
N PHE A 109 9.78 -1.84 -3.34
CA PHE A 109 9.54 -0.44 -3.72
C PHE A 109 9.47 -0.24 -5.24
N ALA A 110 10.16 -1.05 -6.02
CA ALA A 110 10.00 -1.07 -7.48
C ALA A 110 8.58 -1.56 -7.87
N VAL A 111 8.12 -2.64 -7.23
CA VAL A 111 6.75 -3.16 -7.39
C VAL A 111 5.71 -2.11 -6.99
N GLN A 112 5.88 -1.45 -5.84
CA GLN A 112 5.00 -0.35 -5.41
C GLN A 112 4.91 0.73 -6.49
N THR A 113 6.04 1.20 -7.01
CA THR A 113 6.09 2.23 -8.05
C THR A 113 5.34 1.79 -9.31
N THR A 114 5.54 0.55 -9.76
CA THR A 114 4.87 0.00 -10.95
C THR A 114 3.37 -0.17 -10.74
N LEU A 115 2.95 -0.61 -9.54
CA LEU A 115 1.54 -0.74 -9.16
C LEU A 115 0.83 0.61 -9.18
N GLU A 116 1.40 1.63 -8.52
CA GLU A 116 0.86 2.99 -8.53
C GLU A 116 0.82 3.59 -9.94
N GLN A 117 1.85 3.35 -10.74
CA GLN A 117 1.86 3.79 -12.14
C GLN A 117 0.72 3.15 -12.93
N GLY A 118 0.47 1.84 -12.76
CA GLY A 118 -0.64 1.15 -13.40
C GLY A 118 -2.00 1.70 -12.99
N MET A 119 -2.20 2.00 -11.69
CA MET A 119 -3.43 2.63 -11.21
C MET A 119 -3.63 4.02 -11.83
N ARG A 120 -2.58 4.86 -11.88
CA ARG A 120 -2.63 6.18 -12.54
C ARG A 120 -2.93 6.08 -14.02
N GLU A 121 -2.28 5.18 -14.74
CA GLU A 121 -2.51 4.98 -16.19
C GLU A 121 -3.97 4.62 -16.47
N TYR A 122 -4.55 3.71 -15.68
CA TYR A 122 -5.96 3.38 -15.82
C TYR A 122 -6.86 4.58 -15.52
N ALA A 123 -6.64 5.26 -14.40
CA ALA A 123 -7.43 6.42 -14.00
C ALA A 123 -7.39 7.54 -15.07
N TYR A 124 -6.22 7.88 -15.61
CA TYR A 124 -6.07 8.86 -16.69
C TYR A 124 -6.76 8.41 -17.98
N ALA A 125 -6.68 7.12 -18.32
CA ALA A 125 -7.39 6.57 -19.48
C ALA A 125 -8.92 6.68 -19.32
N GLN A 126 -9.42 6.69 -18.09
CA GLN A 126 -10.83 6.96 -17.75
C GLN A 126 -11.15 8.45 -17.60
N CYS A 127 -10.24 9.35 -17.99
CA CYS A 127 -10.36 10.80 -17.83
C CYS A 127 -10.52 11.27 -16.38
N ALA A 128 -9.99 10.54 -15.41
CA ALA A 128 -9.99 10.97 -14.02
C ALA A 128 -8.91 12.04 -13.76
N THR A 129 -9.22 13.00 -12.90
CA THR A 129 -8.31 14.06 -12.46
C THR A 129 -7.59 13.63 -11.18
N GLU A 130 -6.27 13.66 -11.15
CA GLU A 130 -5.51 13.46 -9.91
C GLU A 130 -5.52 14.76 -9.09
N MET A 131 -5.87 14.65 -7.82
CA MET A 131 -5.91 15.77 -6.89
C MET A 131 -4.98 15.54 -5.70
N HIS A 132 -4.55 16.64 -5.08
CA HIS A 132 -3.77 16.64 -3.85
C HIS A 132 -4.52 17.47 -2.81
N THR A 133 -5.30 16.79 -1.98
CA THR A 133 -6.16 17.44 -1.00
C THR A 133 -5.39 17.83 0.27
N PRO A 134 -5.86 18.84 1.04
CA PRO A 134 -5.25 19.21 2.30
C PRO A 134 -5.21 18.04 3.29
N LYS A 135 -4.09 17.91 4.01
CA LYS A 135 -3.93 16.92 5.09
C LYS A 135 -4.05 17.53 6.49
N LEU A 136 -4.13 18.86 6.59
CA LEU A 136 -4.52 19.59 7.79
C LEU A 136 -5.98 19.98 7.68
N MET A 137 -6.83 19.47 8.57
CA MET A 137 -8.28 19.65 8.55
C MET A 137 -8.76 20.43 9.76
N GLY A 138 -9.83 21.18 9.61
CA GLY A 138 -10.50 21.87 10.71
C GLY A 138 -11.40 20.95 11.55
N THR A 139 -11.73 19.75 11.05
CA THR A 139 -12.57 18.75 11.71
C THR A 139 -12.16 17.34 11.28
N ALA A 140 -12.56 16.33 12.05
CA ALA A 140 -12.40 14.92 11.64
C ALA A 140 -13.32 14.58 10.46
N SER A 141 -12.85 13.78 9.50
CA SER A 141 -13.61 13.39 8.31
C SER A 141 -14.45 12.13 8.48
N GLU A 142 -14.04 11.24 9.40
CA GLU A 142 -14.70 9.94 9.62
C GLU A 142 -15.43 9.90 10.97
N SER A 143 -14.82 9.36 11.98
CA SER A 143 -15.30 9.43 13.36
C SER A 143 -14.46 10.44 14.14
N GLY A 144 -15.02 11.12 15.13
CA GLY A 144 -14.28 12.01 16.03
C GLY A 144 -13.24 11.29 16.92
N ALA A 145 -13.22 9.94 16.91
CA ALA A 145 -12.19 9.10 17.48
C ALA A 145 -11.05 8.84 16.49
N GLU A 146 -9.86 8.50 16.98
CA GLU A 146 -8.72 8.04 16.17
C GLU A 146 -8.14 9.09 15.21
N VAL A 147 -8.18 10.38 15.62
CA VAL A 147 -7.55 11.49 14.91
C VAL A 147 -6.28 11.96 15.63
N PHE A 148 -5.27 12.33 14.85
CA PHE A 148 -4.13 13.07 15.39
C PHE A 148 -4.46 14.56 15.42
N GLU A 149 -4.50 15.15 16.62
CA GLU A 149 -4.63 16.59 16.81
C GLU A 149 -3.25 17.26 16.76
N VAL A 150 -3.16 18.38 16.04
CA VAL A 150 -1.95 19.18 15.90
C VAL A 150 -2.22 20.65 16.21
N GLY A 151 -1.26 21.33 16.82
CA GLY A 151 -1.34 22.78 17.06
C GLY A 151 -1.23 23.58 15.75
N TYR A 152 -2.19 24.46 15.48
CA TYR A 152 -2.22 25.25 14.26
C TYR A 152 -2.53 26.72 14.56
N PHE A 153 -1.49 27.56 14.65
CA PHE A 153 -1.61 29.01 14.93
C PHE A 153 -2.56 29.36 16.09
N GLY A 154 -2.40 28.68 17.24
CA GLY A 154 -3.21 28.91 18.44
C GLY A 154 -4.60 28.28 18.45
N ARG A 155 -4.90 27.42 17.50
CA ARG A 155 -6.10 26.56 17.43
C ARG A 155 -5.71 25.12 17.11
N SER A 156 -6.66 24.19 17.24
CA SER A 156 -6.46 22.79 16.86
C SER A 156 -6.72 22.58 15.38
N ALA A 157 -5.93 21.72 14.75
CA ALA A 157 -6.19 21.09 13.47
C ALA A 157 -6.02 19.59 13.63
N TYR A 158 -6.48 18.82 12.65
CA TYR A 158 -6.44 17.37 12.66
C TYR A 158 -5.77 16.86 11.39
N LEU A 159 -4.99 15.78 11.49
CA LEU A 159 -4.46 15.10 10.32
C LEU A 159 -5.57 14.30 9.64
N ALA A 160 -5.62 14.36 8.31
CA ALA A 160 -6.66 13.73 7.52
C ALA A 160 -6.64 12.20 7.63
N GLN A 161 -7.75 11.59 8.03
CA GLN A 161 -7.95 10.14 8.07
C GLN A 161 -8.18 9.56 6.66
N SER A 162 -8.72 10.37 5.76
CA SER A 162 -8.94 10.13 4.33
C SER A 162 -9.20 11.47 3.62
N PRO A 163 -9.17 11.55 2.29
CA PRO A 163 -9.61 12.72 1.54
C PRO A 163 -11.14 12.76 1.32
N GLN A 164 -11.94 12.00 2.08
CA GLN A 164 -13.36 11.74 1.80
C GLN A 164 -14.17 13.00 1.53
N PHE A 165 -14.11 14.00 2.40
CA PHE A 165 -14.86 15.24 2.21
C PHE A 165 -14.43 15.99 0.95
N TYR A 166 -13.15 16.04 0.69
CA TYR A 166 -12.57 16.79 -0.43
C TYR A 166 -12.87 16.15 -1.78
N LYS A 167 -12.77 14.80 -1.89
CA LYS A 167 -13.09 14.11 -3.14
C LYS A 167 -14.58 14.24 -3.50
N GLN A 168 -15.50 14.22 -2.52
CA GLN A 168 -16.92 14.50 -2.74
C GLN A 168 -17.18 15.99 -3.08
N MET A 169 -16.46 16.94 -2.45
CA MET A 169 -16.52 18.34 -2.82
C MET A 169 -16.01 18.59 -4.24
N ALA A 170 -15.03 17.83 -4.71
CA ALA A 170 -14.54 17.88 -6.10
C ALA A 170 -15.64 17.44 -7.09
N ILE A 171 -16.40 16.40 -6.75
CA ILE A 171 -17.58 15.98 -7.51
C ILE A 171 -18.62 17.11 -7.56
N ALA A 172 -18.94 17.70 -6.42
CA ALA A 172 -19.87 18.83 -6.34
C ALA A 172 -19.37 20.08 -7.11
N ALA A 173 -18.06 20.22 -7.29
CA ALA A 173 -17.44 21.26 -8.12
C ALA A 173 -17.49 20.98 -9.64
N GLY A 174 -18.04 19.83 -10.06
CA GLY A 174 -18.18 19.45 -11.46
C GLY A 174 -17.00 18.68 -12.04
N ILE A 175 -16.16 18.06 -11.21
CA ILE A 175 -15.11 17.13 -11.65
C ILE A 175 -15.70 15.73 -11.64
N ASP A 176 -16.01 15.18 -12.81
CA ASP A 176 -16.78 13.94 -12.93
C ASP A 176 -16.07 12.70 -12.37
N LYS A 177 -14.74 12.67 -12.41
CA LYS A 177 -13.92 11.59 -11.85
C LYS A 177 -12.67 12.17 -11.21
N VAL A 178 -12.44 11.83 -9.95
CA VAL A 178 -11.30 12.30 -9.19
C VAL A 178 -10.62 11.14 -8.49
N PHE A 179 -9.29 11.21 -8.39
CA PHE A 179 -8.54 10.28 -7.57
C PHE A 179 -7.37 10.97 -6.87
N GLU A 180 -6.91 10.37 -5.79
CA GLU A 180 -5.72 10.77 -5.05
C GLU A 180 -4.95 9.55 -4.59
N ILE A 181 -3.63 9.53 -4.79
CA ILE A 181 -2.72 8.59 -4.15
C ILE A 181 -1.83 9.41 -3.22
N GLY A 182 -2.06 9.29 -1.91
CA GLY A 182 -1.41 10.16 -0.95
C GLY A 182 -1.49 9.70 0.51
N PRO A 183 -0.79 10.41 1.42
CA PRO A 183 -0.73 10.03 2.82
C PRO A 183 -2.06 10.27 3.54
N VAL A 184 -2.39 9.34 4.44
CA VAL A 184 -3.51 9.42 5.38
C VAL A 184 -3.06 8.96 6.76
N PHE A 185 -3.76 9.41 7.82
CA PHE A 185 -3.34 9.30 9.20
C PHE A 185 -4.48 8.77 10.07
N ARG A 186 -4.24 7.69 10.82
CA ARG A 186 -5.22 7.13 11.73
C ARG A 186 -4.58 6.87 13.08
N ALA A 187 -5.12 7.50 14.15
CA ALA A 187 -4.61 7.35 15.51
C ALA A 187 -5.11 6.07 16.20
N GLU A 188 -5.31 5.00 15.43
CA GLU A 188 -5.75 3.71 15.94
C GLU A 188 -4.71 3.13 16.90
N PRO A 189 -5.08 2.79 18.14
CA PRO A 189 -4.14 2.23 19.12
C PRO A 189 -3.80 0.75 18.83
N SER A 190 -4.22 0.22 17.70
CA SER A 190 -4.07 -1.18 17.30
C SER A 190 -2.64 -1.49 16.86
N PHE A 191 -2.02 -2.45 17.55
CA PHE A 191 -0.69 -2.98 17.19
C PHE A 191 -0.83 -4.35 16.54
N THR A 192 -1.28 -4.38 15.28
CA THR A 192 -1.46 -5.61 14.51
C THR A 192 -0.53 -5.65 13.30
N SER A 193 -0.51 -6.76 12.57
CA SER A 193 0.27 -6.91 11.34
C SER A 193 -0.29 -6.10 10.15
N ARG A 194 -1.52 -5.57 10.23
CA ARG A 194 -2.24 -4.93 9.12
C ARG A 194 -2.61 -3.45 9.36
N HIS A 195 -2.17 -2.85 10.49
CA HIS A 195 -2.45 -1.46 10.84
C HIS A 195 -1.18 -0.62 10.87
N ALA A 196 -1.28 0.60 10.36
CA ALA A 196 -0.27 1.65 10.43
C ALA A 196 -0.96 2.98 10.76
N THR A 197 -0.27 3.85 11.51
CA THR A 197 -0.82 5.16 11.87
C THR A 197 -0.64 6.22 10.78
N GLU A 198 0.27 5.99 9.85
CA GLU A 198 0.49 6.75 8.63
C GLU A 198 0.71 5.79 7.47
N PHE A 199 -0.05 5.92 6.39
CA PHE A 199 0.03 5.07 5.23
C PHE A 199 -0.43 5.79 3.96
N THR A 200 -0.16 5.21 2.80
CA THR A 200 -0.65 5.73 1.51
C THR A 200 -2.02 5.13 1.20
N GLY A 201 -3.01 6.00 1.04
CA GLY A 201 -4.33 5.66 0.52
C GLY A 201 -4.39 5.87 -1.00
N VAL A 202 -5.19 5.05 -1.67
CA VAL A 202 -5.65 5.24 -3.05
C VAL A 202 -7.14 5.51 -2.99
N ASP A 203 -7.54 6.73 -3.25
CA ASP A 203 -8.91 7.21 -3.15
C ASP A 203 -9.44 7.55 -4.54
N VAL A 204 -10.67 7.15 -4.83
CA VAL A 204 -11.38 7.43 -6.09
C VAL A 204 -12.78 7.90 -5.76
N GLU A 205 -13.32 8.83 -6.56
CA GLU A 205 -14.73 9.20 -6.54
C GLU A 205 -15.22 9.47 -7.97
N LEU A 206 -16.42 8.95 -8.32
CA LEU A 206 -17.01 8.96 -9.65
C LEU A 206 -18.39 9.61 -9.58
N ALA A 207 -18.66 10.59 -10.43
CA ALA A 207 -19.98 11.19 -10.60
C ALA A 207 -20.80 10.45 -11.67
N TRP A 208 -22.10 10.74 -11.68
CA TRP A 208 -23.07 10.26 -12.67
C TRP A 208 -23.16 8.74 -12.76
N ILE A 209 -23.00 8.07 -11.61
CA ILE A 209 -23.13 6.62 -11.51
C ILE A 209 -24.63 6.24 -11.47
N ASP A 210 -24.94 5.09 -12.05
CA ASP A 210 -26.26 4.47 -11.96
C ASP A 210 -26.43 3.66 -10.67
N GLY A 211 -25.31 3.10 -10.13
CA GLY A 211 -25.31 2.31 -8.91
C GLY A 211 -23.89 2.11 -8.35
N VAL A 212 -23.82 1.43 -7.20
CA VAL A 212 -22.54 1.05 -6.57
C VAL A 212 -21.71 0.11 -7.45
N GLU A 213 -22.35 -0.60 -8.37
CA GLU A 213 -21.74 -1.48 -9.36
C GLU A 213 -20.74 -0.75 -10.26
N ASP A 214 -20.99 0.52 -10.59
CA ASP A 214 -20.08 1.32 -11.40
C ASP A 214 -18.75 1.58 -10.67
N VAL A 215 -18.81 1.76 -9.36
CA VAL A 215 -17.63 1.95 -8.50
C VAL A 215 -16.82 0.65 -8.42
N MET A 216 -17.50 -0.49 -8.18
CA MET A 216 -16.87 -1.81 -8.16
C MET A 216 -16.24 -2.15 -9.52
N ALA A 217 -16.93 -1.84 -10.63
CA ALA A 217 -16.42 -2.08 -11.98
C ALA A 217 -15.17 -1.24 -12.28
N PHE A 218 -15.13 0.02 -11.84
CA PHE A 218 -13.93 0.87 -11.97
C PHE A 218 -12.76 0.28 -11.18
N GLU A 219 -12.99 -0.15 -9.94
CA GLU A 219 -11.96 -0.69 -9.06
C GLU A 219 -11.36 -2.00 -9.61
N GLU A 220 -12.20 -2.96 -9.98
CA GLU A 220 -11.72 -4.26 -10.47
C GLU A 220 -10.91 -4.13 -11.77
N GLN A 221 -11.29 -3.24 -12.67
CA GLN A 221 -10.53 -2.96 -13.89
C GLN A 221 -9.21 -2.24 -13.60
N MET A 222 -9.21 -1.26 -12.67
CA MET A 222 -8.00 -0.57 -12.23
C MET A 222 -7.00 -1.54 -11.60
N LEU A 223 -7.46 -2.42 -10.72
CA LEU A 223 -6.62 -3.44 -10.07
C LEU A 223 -6.10 -4.45 -11.09
N ALA A 224 -6.95 -4.97 -11.98
CA ALA A 224 -6.53 -5.92 -13.01
C ALA A 224 -5.44 -5.32 -13.91
N HIS A 225 -5.61 -4.06 -14.35
CA HIS A 225 -4.61 -3.34 -15.14
C HIS A 225 -3.29 -3.15 -14.38
N ALA A 226 -3.35 -2.68 -13.15
CA ALA A 226 -2.15 -2.42 -12.35
C ALA A 226 -1.39 -3.72 -11.99
N ILE A 227 -2.12 -4.79 -11.63
CA ILE A 227 -1.53 -6.11 -11.34
C ILE A 227 -0.91 -6.72 -12.61
N ALA A 228 -1.55 -6.58 -13.76
CA ALA A 228 -0.98 -7.04 -15.03
C ALA A 228 0.36 -6.37 -15.34
N LYS A 229 0.45 -5.06 -15.11
CA LYS A 229 1.68 -4.30 -15.28
C LYS A 229 2.79 -4.75 -14.32
N VAL A 230 2.45 -5.06 -13.07
CA VAL A 230 3.40 -5.61 -12.10
C VAL A 230 3.87 -7.01 -12.53
N ALA A 231 2.95 -7.88 -12.95
CA ALA A 231 3.27 -9.23 -13.40
C ALA A 231 4.22 -9.22 -14.60
N ASP A 232 3.98 -8.33 -15.58
CA ASP A 232 4.83 -8.16 -16.76
C ASP A 232 6.23 -7.65 -16.40
N ALA A 233 6.32 -6.63 -15.55
CA ALA A 233 7.59 -5.98 -15.22
C ALA A 233 8.42 -6.73 -14.16
N HIS A 234 7.79 -7.42 -13.21
CA HIS A 234 8.43 -7.93 -12.00
C HIS A 234 8.06 -9.37 -11.64
N GLY A 235 7.20 -10.05 -12.41
CA GLY A 235 6.67 -11.38 -12.04
C GLY A 235 7.75 -12.41 -11.73
N GLU A 236 8.79 -12.53 -12.57
CA GLU A 236 9.91 -13.46 -12.36
C GLU A 236 10.70 -13.12 -11.08
N ALA A 237 11.00 -11.84 -10.87
CA ALA A 237 11.73 -11.38 -9.70
C ALA A 237 10.92 -11.56 -8.40
N ILE A 238 9.61 -11.37 -8.45
CA ILE A 238 8.71 -11.62 -7.31
C ILE A 238 8.70 -13.11 -6.98
N ALA A 239 8.59 -13.98 -7.96
CA ALA A 239 8.66 -15.42 -7.74
C ALA A 239 10.00 -15.85 -7.13
N GLU A 240 11.13 -15.30 -7.60
CA GLU A 240 12.47 -15.58 -7.08
C GLU A 240 12.66 -15.10 -5.63
N HIS A 241 12.24 -13.88 -5.32
CA HIS A 241 12.58 -13.23 -4.05
C HIS A 241 11.53 -13.37 -2.96
N PHE A 242 10.25 -13.55 -3.32
CA PHE A 242 9.14 -13.69 -2.39
C PHE A 242 8.49 -15.08 -2.42
N GLY A 243 8.80 -15.91 -3.43
CA GLY A 243 8.17 -17.22 -3.60
C GLY A 243 6.69 -17.17 -3.96
N VAL A 244 6.23 -16.06 -4.54
CA VAL A 244 4.83 -15.80 -4.89
C VAL A 244 4.69 -15.63 -6.39
N GLU A 245 3.68 -16.27 -6.98
CA GLU A 245 3.27 -16.03 -8.36
C GLU A 245 2.21 -14.91 -8.40
N VAL A 246 2.45 -13.87 -9.19
CA VAL A 246 1.49 -12.78 -9.40
C VAL A 246 0.51 -13.18 -10.47
N THR A 247 -0.71 -13.53 -10.05
CA THR A 247 -1.80 -13.87 -10.97
C THR A 247 -2.63 -12.63 -11.29
N VAL A 248 -2.78 -12.32 -12.59
CA VAL A 248 -3.65 -11.24 -13.05
C VAL A 248 -5.12 -11.68 -12.88
N PRO A 249 -5.95 -10.95 -12.11
CA PRO A 249 -7.32 -11.37 -11.89
C PRO A 249 -8.18 -11.16 -13.14
N THR A 250 -9.15 -12.04 -13.34
CA THR A 250 -10.20 -11.88 -14.36
C THR A 250 -11.33 -11.02 -13.78
N THR A 251 -11.97 -10.22 -14.61
CA THR A 251 -13.13 -9.41 -14.22
C THR A 251 -14.40 -9.94 -14.90
N PRO A 252 -15.59 -9.82 -14.28
CA PRO A 252 -15.86 -9.18 -12.99
C PRO A 252 -15.45 -10.06 -11.79
N PHE A 253 -15.15 -9.41 -10.65
CA PHE A 253 -14.89 -10.09 -9.38
C PHE A 253 -16.19 -10.64 -8.79
N PRO A 254 -16.18 -11.78 -8.07
CA PRO A 254 -17.32 -12.27 -7.33
C PRO A 254 -17.89 -11.23 -6.34
N ARG A 255 -19.21 -11.25 -6.18
CA ARG A 255 -19.96 -10.37 -5.26
C ARG A 255 -20.86 -11.20 -4.39
N ILE A 256 -20.92 -10.89 -3.10
CA ILE A 256 -21.82 -11.55 -2.13
C ILE A 256 -22.34 -10.52 -1.13
N ALA A 257 -23.62 -10.56 -0.81
CA ALA A 257 -24.17 -9.70 0.23
C ALA A 257 -23.68 -10.12 1.63
N MET A 258 -23.52 -9.17 2.54
CA MET A 258 -23.07 -9.42 3.92
C MET A 258 -23.95 -10.48 4.62
N ALA A 259 -25.25 -10.39 4.47
CA ALA A 259 -26.20 -11.35 5.05
C ALA A 259 -25.93 -12.79 4.58
N ASP A 260 -25.72 -12.97 3.27
CA ASP A 260 -25.44 -14.28 2.67
C ASP A 260 -24.06 -14.80 3.09
N ALA A 261 -23.06 -13.92 3.13
CA ALA A 261 -21.73 -14.26 3.61
C ALA A 261 -21.76 -14.75 5.06
N GLN A 262 -22.45 -14.03 5.94
CA GLN A 262 -22.63 -14.43 7.33
C GLN A 262 -23.43 -15.74 7.48
N GLU A 263 -24.44 -15.99 6.63
CA GLU A 263 -25.17 -17.25 6.65
C GLU A 263 -24.27 -18.44 6.30
N ILE A 264 -23.44 -18.31 5.27
CA ILE A 264 -22.44 -19.31 4.87
C ILE A 264 -21.47 -19.58 6.02
N LEU A 265 -20.92 -18.52 6.62
CA LEU A 265 -19.95 -18.62 7.70
C LEU A 265 -20.53 -19.29 8.95
N ARG A 266 -21.76 -18.92 9.37
CA ARG A 266 -22.43 -19.54 10.52
C ARG A 266 -22.72 -21.03 10.29
N LYS A 267 -23.07 -21.43 9.09
CA LYS A 267 -23.22 -22.86 8.73
C LYS A 267 -21.88 -23.61 8.86
N GLY A 268 -20.76 -22.92 8.62
CA GLY A 268 -19.40 -23.43 8.84
C GLY A 268 -18.91 -23.39 10.27
N GLY A 269 -19.73 -22.89 11.24
CA GLY A 269 -19.38 -22.81 12.65
C GLY A 269 -18.70 -21.49 13.10
N TRP A 270 -18.64 -20.48 12.22
CA TRP A 270 -18.12 -19.16 12.61
C TRP A 270 -19.05 -18.46 13.60
N ASP A 271 -18.47 -17.97 14.70
CA ASP A 271 -19.13 -17.17 15.73
C ASP A 271 -18.22 -15.96 16.04
N PRO A 272 -18.56 -14.74 15.58
CA PRO A 272 -17.68 -13.59 15.70
C PRO A 272 -17.45 -13.18 17.17
N ALA A 273 -16.19 -12.91 17.50
CA ALA A 273 -15.79 -12.52 18.85
C ALA A 273 -16.11 -11.04 19.19
N GLY A 274 -16.53 -10.24 18.21
CA GLY A 274 -16.75 -8.80 18.32
C GLY A 274 -18.14 -8.36 17.85
N ASP A 275 -18.17 -7.34 17.01
CA ASP A 275 -19.41 -6.85 16.39
C ASP A 275 -20.00 -7.92 15.50
N LYS A 276 -21.23 -8.35 15.82
CA LYS A 276 -21.94 -9.40 15.06
C LYS A 276 -22.48 -8.91 13.70
N GLU A 277 -22.39 -7.60 13.46
CA GLU A 277 -22.81 -6.98 12.21
C GLU A 277 -21.70 -6.91 11.17
N ASP A 278 -20.42 -7.14 11.55
CA ASP A 278 -19.25 -7.09 10.69
C ASP A 278 -18.53 -8.44 10.58
N LEU A 279 -17.55 -8.55 9.67
CA LEU A 279 -16.64 -9.68 9.58
C LEU A 279 -15.39 -9.41 10.40
N ASP A 280 -15.07 -10.35 11.28
CA ASP A 280 -13.77 -10.37 11.91
C ASP A 280 -12.69 -10.97 10.96
N PRO A 281 -11.39 -10.92 11.31
CA PRO A 281 -10.34 -11.45 10.45
C PRO A 281 -10.47 -12.95 10.10
N GLU A 282 -11.17 -13.72 10.93
CA GLU A 282 -11.44 -15.13 10.65
C GLU A 282 -12.57 -15.26 9.63
N GLY A 283 -13.63 -14.47 9.76
CA GLY A 283 -14.73 -14.38 8.80
C GLY A 283 -14.23 -13.94 7.41
N GLU A 284 -13.38 -12.89 7.34
CA GLU A 284 -12.75 -12.44 6.09
C GLU A 284 -12.00 -13.59 5.39
N ARG A 285 -11.15 -14.32 6.13
CA ARG A 285 -10.39 -15.47 5.58
C ARG A 285 -11.30 -16.60 5.12
N SER A 286 -12.28 -16.93 5.95
CA SER A 286 -13.16 -18.08 5.70
C SER A 286 -14.08 -17.85 4.50
N ILE A 287 -14.68 -16.65 4.35
CA ILE A 287 -15.50 -16.34 3.19
C ILE A 287 -14.67 -16.26 1.90
N SER A 288 -13.46 -15.69 1.97
CA SER A 288 -12.56 -15.66 0.83
C SER A 288 -12.12 -17.05 0.38
N ALA A 289 -11.86 -17.96 1.32
CA ALA A 289 -11.54 -19.36 1.02
C ALA A 289 -12.73 -20.07 0.37
N HIS A 290 -13.94 -19.87 0.88
CA HIS A 290 -15.18 -20.41 0.30
C HIS A 290 -15.41 -19.94 -1.15
N ILE A 291 -15.26 -18.63 -1.40
CA ILE A 291 -15.39 -18.06 -2.75
C ILE A 291 -14.30 -18.60 -3.68
N LYS A 292 -13.07 -18.71 -3.22
CA LYS A 292 -11.97 -19.27 -4.02
C LYS A 292 -12.23 -20.72 -4.39
N GLU A 293 -12.74 -21.53 -3.47
CA GLU A 293 -13.12 -22.92 -3.75
C GLU A 293 -14.26 -23.01 -4.79
N ALA A 294 -15.28 -22.14 -4.65
CA ALA A 294 -16.44 -22.14 -5.51
C ALA A 294 -16.20 -21.57 -6.91
N THR A 295 -15.33 -20.57 -7.05
CA THR A 295 -15.17 -19.77 -8.27
C THR A 295 -13.75 -19.77 -8.84
N GLY A 296 -12.74 -20.17 -8.07
CA GLY A 296 -11.32 -20.03 -8.39
C GLY A 296 -10.77 -18.62 -8.18
N HIS A 297 -11.59 -17.64 -7.76
CA HIS A 297 -11.22 -16.25 -7.68
C HIS A 297 -10.65 -15.87 -6.31
N GLU A 298 -9.58 -15.09 -6.27
CA GLU A 298 -8.92 -14.68 -5.02
C GLU A 298 -9.50 -13.38 -4.43
N PHE A 299 -10.28 -12.64 -5.22
CA PHE A 299 -10.98 -11.43 -4.81
C PHE A 299 -12.46 -11.70 -4.60
N VAL A 300 -13.09 -10.98 -3.68
CA VAL A 300 -14.53 -10.95 -3.49
C VAL A 300 -15.00 -9.62 -2.92
N PHE A 301 -16.03 -9.04 -3.50
CA PHE A 301 -16.75 -7.91 -2.92
C PHE A 301 -17.79 -8.42 -1.94
N ILE A 302 -17.71 -7.97 -0.69
CA ILE A 302 -18.77 -8.12 0.30
C ILE A 302 -19.62 -6.86 0.22
N THR A 303 -20.93 -6.98 0.02
CA THR A 303 -21.80 -5.83 -0.24
C THR A 303 -22.93 -5.72 0.79
N HIS A 304 -23.69 -4.61 0.76
CA HIS A 304 -24.87 -4.39 1.60
C HIS A 304 -24.60 -4.48 3.10
N TYR A 305 -23.63 -3.71 3.56
CA TYR A 305 -23.31 -3.64 4.98
C TYR A 305 -24.40 -2.95 5.80
N PRO A 306 -24.64 -3.37 7.06
CA PRO A 306 -25.56 -2.70 7.97
C PRO A 306 -25.25 -1.21 8.17
N VAL A 307 -26.29 -0.38 8.25
CA VAL A 307 -26.14 1.07 8.48
C VAL A 307 -25.40 1.38 9.77
N GLY A 308 -25.54 0.53 10.80
CA GLY A 308 -24.90 0.71 12.11
C GLY A 308 -23.41 0.92 12.04
N ILE A 309 -22.71 0.16 11.20
CA ILE A 309 -21.25 0.11 11.10
C ILE A 309 -20.67 0.94 9.95
N ARG A 310 -21.50 1.65 9.17
CA ARG A 310 -21.04 2.46 8.03
C ARG A 310 -21.17 3.96 8.30
N PRO A 311 -20.31 4.80 7.66
CA PRO A 311 -20.37 6.26 7.81
C PRO A 311 -21.70 6.86 7.33
N PHE A 312 -22.04 8.03 7.84
CA PHE A 312 -23.30 8.73 7.55
C PHE A 312 -23.48 9.12 6.07
N TYR A 313 -22.40 9.27 5.32
CA TYR A 313 -22.43 9.67 3.91
C TYR A 313 -22.64 8.49 2.94
N HIS A 314 -22.79 7.26 3.43
CA HIS A 314 -23.19 6.13 2.59
C HIS A 314 -24.68 6.16 2.29
N MET A 315 -25.07 5.93 1.03
CA MET A 315 -26.47 5.83 0.63
C MET A 315 -27.06 4.52 1.15
N ARG A 316 -28.27 4.60 1.69
CA ARG A 316 -29.05 3.40 2.10
C ARG A 316 -29.72 2.77 0.89
N ALA A 317 -29.88 1.47 0.89
CA ALA A 317 -30.65 0.78 -0.13
C ALA A 317 -32.13 1.19 -0.06
N ALA A 318 -32.75 1.35 -1.22
CA ALA A 318 -34.15 1.85 -1.29
C ALA A 318 -35.16 0.79 -0.86
N ASP A 319 -34.87 -0.48 -1.14
CA ASP A 319 -35.68 -1.65 -0.82
C ASP A 319 -35.47 -2.16 0.62
N ASP A 320 -34.28 -1.93 1.19
CA ASP A 320 -33.95 -2.22 2.58
C ASP A 320 -33.11 -1.10 3.21
N PRO A 321 -33.73 -0.09 3.84
CA PRO A 321 -32.99 1.02 4.46
C PRO A 321 -32.13 0.64 5.70
N SER A 322 -32.15 -0.62 6.14
CA SER A 322 -31.27 -1.10 7.21
C SER A 322 -29.84 -1.37 6.73
N VAL A 323 -29.64 -1.47 5.42
CA VAL A 323 -28.33 -1.67 4.80
C VAL A 323 -27.95 -0.50 3.89
N THR A 324 -26.66 -0.38 3.60
CA THR A 324 -26.09 0.62 2.72
C THR A 324 -25.68 0.03 1.38
N LEU A 325 -25.67 0.84 0.32
CA LEU A 325 -25.09 0.54 -0.97
C LEU A 325 -23.55 0.71 -0.86
N SER A 326 -22.95 -0.14 -0.04
CA SER A 326 -21.51 -0.14 0.23
C SER A 326 -20.90 -1.52 0.05
N PHE A 327 -19.60 -1.55 -0.07
CA PHE A 327 -18.84 -2.79 -0.21
C PHE A 327 -17.47 -2.67 0.48
N ASP A 328 -16.91 -3.83 0.82
CA ASP A 328 -15.49 -4.02 1.04
C ASP A 328 -14.96 -5.03 0.03
N LEU A 329 -13.75 -4.79 -0.48
CA LEU A 329 -13.06 -5.74 -1.34
C LEU A 329 -12.05 -6.53 -0.51
N LEU A 330 -12.25 -7.84 -0.47
CA LEU A 330 -11.30 -8.76 0.15
C LEU A 330 -10.39 -9.36 -0.94
N TRP A 331 -9.11 -9.43 -0.67
CA TRP A 331 -8.12 -10.16 -1.45
C TRP A 331 -7.40 -11.17 -0.59
N LYS A 332 -7.52 -12.45 -0.90
CA LYS A 332 -6.93 -13.56 -0.12
C LYS A 332 -7.24 -13.50 1.38
N GLY A 333 -8.45 -13.05 1.74
CA GLY A 333 -8.89 -12.98 3.14
C GLY A 333 -8.40 -11.74 3.90
N LEU A 334 -8.02 -10.69 3.20
CA LEU A 334 -7.72 -9.39 3.79
C LEU A 334 -8.55 -8.31 3.08
N GLU A 335 -9.25 -7.48 3.85
CA GLU A 335 -9.87 -6.26 3.35
C GLU A 335 -8.79 -5.28 2.87
N ILE A 336 -8.85 -4.91 1.57
CA ILE A 336 -7.94 -3.95 0.95
C ILE A 336 -8.60 -2.62 0.65
N THR A 337 -9.92 -2.59 0.49
CA THR A 337 -10.70 -1.42 0.08
C THR A 337 -12.05 -1.41 0.77
N THR A 338 -12.52 -0.20 1.09
CA THR A 338 -13.93 0.11 1.39
C THR A 338 -14.47 1.11 0.38
N GLY A 339 -15.67 0.87 -0.16
CA GLY A 339 -16.33 1.76 -1.11
C GLY A 339 -17.85 1.82 -0.93
N ALA A 340 -18.47 2.82 -1.57
CA ALA A 340 -19.93 2.98 -1.52
C ALA A 340 -20.45 3.92 -2.61
N GLN A 341 -21.72 3.77 -2.94
CA GLN A 341 -22.53 4.87 -3.45
C GLN A 341 -22.78 5.86 -2.32
N ARG A 342 -22.64 7.15 -2.61
CA ARG A 342 -22.76 8.21 -1.60
C ARG A 342 -24.17 8.81 -1.58
N GLU A 343 -24.62 9.24 -0.40
CA GLU A 343 -25.83 10.05 -0.28
C GLU A 343 -25.54 11.45 -0.84
N HIS A 344 -26.22 11.83 -1.89
CA HIS A 344 -26.04 13.13 -2.58
C HIS A 344 -27.14 14.13 -2.29
N ARG A 345 -28.24 13.71 -1.63
CA ARG A 345 -29.36 14.57 -1.26
C ARG A 345 -29.10 15.22 0.09
N SER A 346 -28.99 16.54 0.10
CA SER A 346 -28.55 17.32 1.26
C SER A 346 -29.40 17.10 2.52
N ASP A 347 -30.72 17.00 2.37
CA ASP A 347 -31.66 16.78 3.48
C ASP A 347 -31.50 15.39 4.10
N VAL A 348 -31.31 14.37 3.27
CA VAL A 348 -31.07 12.99 3.73
C VAL A 348 -29.72 12.87 4.41
N LEU A 349 -28.68 13.48 3.83
CA LEU A 349 -27.32 13.50 4.39
C LEU A 349 -27.30 14.13 5.80
N LEU A 350 -27.97 15.27 5.97
CA LEU A 350 -28.13 15.93 7.28
C LEU A 350 -28.84 15.03 8.30
N LYS A 351 -29.91 14.36 7.89
CA LYS A 351 -30.64 13.42 8.73
C LYS A 351 -29.74 12.25 9.16
N GLN A 352 -29.01 11.65 8.22
CA GLN A 352 -28.11 10.54 8.52
C GLN A 352 -26.96 10.95 9.46
N ALA A 353 -26.41 12.17 9.30
CA ALA A 353 -25.40 12.71 10.21
C ALA A 353 -25.97 12.87 11.64
N ALA A 354 -27.19 13.40 11.78
CA ALA A 354 -27.86 13.54 13.07
C ALA A 354 -28.15 12.19 13.74
N GLU A 355 -28.57 11.17 12.97
CA GLU A 355 -28.77 9.80 13.46
C GLU A 355 -27.49 9.17 14.00
N LYS A 356 -26.32 9.55 13.47
CA LYS A 356 -24.99 9.16 13.98
C LYS A 356 -24.47 10.04 15.11
N GLY A 357 -25.30 10.99 15.61
CA GLY A 357 -24.93 11.90 16.71
C GLY A 357 -23.90 12.96 16.31
N MET A 358 -23.71 13.20 15.02
CA MET A 358 -22.75 14.17 14.53
C MET A 358 -23.37 15.58 14.45
N SER A 359 -22.62 16.56 14.95
CA SER A 359 -22.99 17.97 14.82
C SER A 359 -22.69 18.49 13.42
N PRO A 360 -23.62 19.17 12.75
CA PRO A 360 -23.42 19.69 11.39
C PRO A 360 -22.46 20.88 11.34
N GLU A 361 -22.29 21.64 12.44
CA GLU A 361 -21.51 22.89 12.44
C GLU A 361 -20.06 22.70 12.01
N PRO A 362 -19.29 21.69 12.51
CA PRO A 362 -17.91 21.49 12.09
C PRO A 362 -17.77 21.02 10.63
N MET A 363 -18.85 20.49 10.05
CA MET A 363 -18.88 19.95 8.68
C MET A 363 -19.65 20.87 7.70
N GLN A 364 -19.98 22.10 8.10
CA GLN A 364 -20.84 23.00 7.35
C GLN A 364 -20.34 23.25 5.91
N ASP A 365 -19.03 23.38 5.72
CA ASP A 365 -18.43 23.60 4.40
C ASP A 365 -18.64 22.39 3.49
N TYR A 366 -18.43 21.18 4.01
CA TYR A 366 -18.70 19.94 3.29
C TYR A 366 -20.19 19.79 2.97
N LEU A 367 -21.08 19.92 3.96
CA LEU A 367 -22.52 19.76 3.79
C LEU A 367 -23.12 20.79 2.82
N SER A 368 -22.53 21.98 2.76
CA SER A 368 -22.96 23.04 1.85
C SER A 368 -22.77 22.67 0.39
N ALA A 369 -21.76 21.87 0.04
CA ALA A 369 -21.51 21.42 -1.33
C ALA A 369 -22.72 20.68 -1.93
N PHE A 370 -23.46 19.92 -1.11
CA PHE A 370 -24.60 19.11 -1.56
C PHE A 370 -25.89 19.95 -1.78
N ARG A 371 -25.98 21.15 -1.21
CA ARG A 371 -27.18 22.01 -1.32
C ARG A 371 -27.39 22.56 -2.71
N TYR A 372 -26.38 22.58 -3.56
CA TYR A 372 -26.40 23.27 -4.84
C TYR A 372 -26.34 22.29 -6.04
N GLY A 373 -26.86 21.09 -5.88
CA GLY A 373 -27.05 20.14 -6.98
C GLY A 373 -25.90 19.18 -7.20
N CYS A 374 -25.42 18.56 -6.15
CA CYS A 374 -24.43 17.47 -6.26
C CYS A 374 -25.03 16.27 -7.03
N PRO A 375 -24.35 15.73 -8.07
CA PRO A 375 -24.84 14.59 -8.82
C PRO A 375 -24.77 13.28 -7.99
N PRO A 376 -25.51 12.23 -8.40
CA PRO A 376 -25.27 10.88 -7.90
C PRO A 376 -23.80 10.53 -8.09
N HIS A 377 -23.15 9.98 -7.04
CA HIS A 377 -21.73 9.67 -7.05
C HIS A 377 -21.40 8.56 -6.07
N GLY A 378 -20.24 7.98 -6.24
CA GLY A 378 -19.70 6.94 -5.39
C GLY A 378 -18.20 6.81 -5.53
N GLY A 379 -17.59 6.13 -4.61
CA GLY A 379 -16.14 5.98 -4.63
C GLY A 379 -15.63 5.01 -3.59
N LEU A 380 -14.33 4.92 -3.51
CA LEU A 380 -13.61 3.97 -2.68
C LEU A 380 -12.38 4.59 -2.02
N GLY A 381 -11.91 3.94 -0.98
CA GLY A 381 -10.60 4.17 -0.36
C GLY A 381 -9.88 2.84 -0.17
N MET A 382 -8.70 2.71 -0.75
CA MET A 382 -7.87 1.50 -0.74
C MET A 382 -6.57 1.74 0.02
N GLY A 383 -6.16 0.78 0.85
CA GLY A 383 -4.87 0.81 1.52
C GLY A 383 -3.75 0.24 0.63
N LEU A 384 -2.89 1.07 0.04
CA LEU A 384 -1.80 0.61 -0.84
C LEU A 384 -0.88 -0.41 -0.16
N GLY A 385 -0.54 -0.19 1.12
CA GLY A 385 0.29 -1.12 1.89
C GLY A 385 -0.35 -2.51 2.08
N ARG A 386 -1.68 -2.60 2.21
CA ARG A 386 -2.41 -3.87 2.27
C ARG A 386 -2.37 -4.60 0.93
N VAL A 387 -2.56 -3.88 -0.18
CA VAL A 387 -2.44 -4.46 -1.53
C VAL A 387 -1.06 -5.06 -1.75
N LEU A 388 0.01 -4.33 -1.41
CA LEU A 388 1.39 -4.82 -1.51
C LEU A 388 1.64 -6.02 -0.59
N MET A 389 1.10 -5.98 0.63
CA MET A 389 1.24 -7.07 1.60
C MET A 389 0.66 -8.37 1.04
N VAL A 390 -0.56 -8.32 0.49
CA VAL A 390 -1.22 -9.50 -0.09
C VAL A 390 -0.54 -9.96 -1.38
N MET A 391 -0.17 -9.01 -2.25
CA MET A 391 0.47 -9.30 -3.54
C MET A 391 1.80 -10.02 -3.37
N LEU A 392 2.61 -9.61 -2.41
CA LEU A 392 3.96 -10.13 -2.16
C LEU A 392 4.02 -11.19 -1.06
N GLY A 393 2.87 -11.58 -0.47
CA GLY A 393 2.82 -12.56 0.60
C GLY A 393 3.59 -12.14 1.87
N LEU A 394 3.54 -10.85 2.24
CA LEU A 394 4.23 -10.32 3.41
C LEU A 394 3.44 -10.61 4.70
N ASP A 395 4.15 -10.94 5.77
CA ASP A 395 3.55 -11.22 7.08
C ASP A 395 3.05 -9.96 7.80
N SER A 396 3.57 -8.79 7.40
CA SER A 396 3.25 -7.53 8.07
C SER A 396 3.33 -6.33 7.14
N ILE A 397 2.35 -5.42 7.27
CA ILE A 397 2.31 -4.12 6.57
C ILE A 397 3.55 -3.25 6.84
N ARG A 398 4.26 -3.48 7.96
CA ARG A 398 5.52 -2.80 8.28
C ARG A 398 6.57 -3.02 7.20
N GLN A 399 6.60 -4.21 6.58
CA GLN A 399 7.51 -4.52 5.50
C GLN A 399 7.21 -3.70 4.24
N ALA A 400 5.94 -3.37 4.00
CA ALA A 400 5.50 -2.57 2.84
C ALA A 400 5.82 -1.06 2.95
N SER A 401 6.31 -0.60 4.11
CA SER A 401 6.66 0.81 4.32
C SER A 401 8.17 1.02 4.32
N PHE A 402 8.63 2.16 3.76
CA PHE A 402 10.04 2.53 3.90
C PHE A 402 10.37 2.83 5.36
N LEU A 403 9.65 3.77 5.98
CA LEU A 403 9.74 4.07 7.40
C LEU A 403 8.35 3.95 8.02
N PHE A 404 8.09 2.84 8.67
CA PHE A 404 6.79 2.53 9.27
C PHE A 404 6.48 3.44 10.45
N ARG A 405 5.22 3.88 10.55
CA ARG A 405 4.66 4.58 11.72
C ARG A 405 3.55 3.76 12.37
N GLY A 406 3.63 3.65 13.68
CA GLY A 406 2.65 2.93 14.49
C GLY A 406 2.63 3.44 15.91
N PRO A 407 1.73 2.95 16.80
CA PRO A 407 1.58 3.47 18.16
C PRO A 407 2.88 3.53 18.97
N ASN A 408 3.80 2.61 18.72
CA ASN A 408 5.08 2.49 19.44
C ASN A 408 6.29 2.88 18.60
N ARG A 409 6.10 3.41 17.37
CA ARG A 409 7.21 3.76 16.49
C ARG A 409 6.96 5.09 15.76
N LEU A 410 7.72 6.09 16.15
CA LEU A 410 7.77 7.40 15.51
C LEU A 410 9.13 7.68 14.85
N THR A 411 10.15 6.96 15.24
CA THR A 411 11.54 7.04 14.73
C THR A 411 12.06 5.64 14.40
N PRO A 412 13.07 5.51 13.54
CA PRO A 412 13.64 6.46 12.62
C PRO A 412 12.64 6.95 11.62
#